data_5419e9767ea2e6fe5e0fe865381fa9b4
#
_entry.id   5419e9767ea2e6fe5e0fe865381fa9b4
#
_cell.length_a   1.000
_cell.length_b   1.000
_cell.length_c   1.000
_cell.angle_alpha   90.00
_cell.angle_beta   90.00
_cell.angle_gamma   90.00
#
_symmetry.space_group_name_H-M   'P 1'
#
loop_
_entity.id
_entity.type
_entity.pdbx_description
1 polymer ?
#
loop_
_entity_poly.entity_id
_entity_poly.type
_entity_poly.pdbx_seq_one_letter_code
_entity_poly.pdbx_strand_id
1 'polypeptide(L)'
;NIEGESSYKKYDVNFSLDRKKVKSISALGSLDFTEARPKIDVAVNLEEFQLDAFSPLGENVLSKIRGIASGNFTLKGFLRNPDMDGDLVLENAGLQFPYLNTDYDFDGNASVGLNGQSFEFRNINLIDTKYQTTGFLEGTITHQNFDLWSLNIDVDTPNLLILDTKNTE
;
A
#
# COMPACT_ATOMS: atom_id res chain seq x y z
N ASN A 1 -32.50 -20.56 1.68
CA ASN A 1 -32.34 -21.38 2.88
C ASN A 1 -30.87 -21.75 3.00
N ILE A 2 -30.18 -21.10 3.91
CA ILE A 2 -28.86 -21.53 4.34
C ILE A 2 -29.12 -22.36 5.58
N GLU A 3 -29.30 -23.65 5.42
CA GLU A 3 -29.23 -24.60 6.51
C GLU A 3 -27.76 -24.85 6.80
N GLY A 4 -27.21 -24.09 7.73
CA GLY A 4 -25.87 -24.30 8.20
C GLY A 4 -25.87 -25.24 9.38
N GLU A 5 -25.56 -26.53 9.17
CA GLU A 5 -24.84 -27.24 10.19
C GLU A 5 -23.54 -26.47 10.46
N SER A 6 -23.25 -26.21 11.72
CA SER A 6 -22.05 -25.58 12.23
C SER A 6 -20.82 -26.48 12.03
N SER A 7 -20.54 -26.89 10.84
CA SER A 7 -19.31 -27.53 10.45
C SER A 7 -18.43 -26.48 9.77
N TYR A 8 -17.37 -26.18 10.42
CA TYR A 8 -16.15 -25.53 10.01
C TYR A 8 -15.95 -25.52 8.50
N LYS A 9 -15.90 -24.32 7.88
CA LYS A 9 -15.97 -24.21 6.44
C LYS A 9 -14.69 -23.60 5.90
N LYS A 10 -14.13 -24.27 4.90
CA LYS A 10 -13.18 -23.70 3.97
C LYS A 10 -13.94 -23.10 2.81
N TYR A 11 -13.53 -21.89 2.41
CA TYR A 11 -14.08 -21.20 1.26
C TYR A 11 -12.97 -20.90 0.26
N ASP A 12 -13.20 -21.24 -1.00
CA ASP A 12 -12.34 -20.80 -2.06
C ASP A 12 -12.63 -19.32 -2.37
N VAL A 13 -11.56 -18.56 -2.51
CA VAL A 13 -11.60 -17.16 -2.94
C VAL A 13 -11.20 -17.10 -4.40
N ASN A 14 -12.09 -16.57 -5.23
CA ASN A 14 -11.79 -16.21 -6.60
C ASN A 14 -12.46 -14.86 -6.87
N PHE A 15 -11.67 -13.81 -6.79
CA PHE A 15 -12.13 -12.45 -6.95
C PHE A 15 -11.36 -11.77 -8.07
N SER A 16 -12.03 -10.99 -8.90
CA SER A 16 -11.40 -10.08 -9.85
C SER A 16 -12.19 -8.80 -9.97
N LEU A 17 -11.47 -7.71 -10.14
CA LEU A 17 -12.00 -6.40 -10.46
C LEU A 17 -11.35 -5.89 -11.74
N ASP A 18 -12.16 -5.65 -12.75
CA ASP A 18 -11.70 -5.16 -14.04
C ASP A 18 -11.97 -3.65 -14.15
N ARG A 19 -10.98 -2.91 -14.61
CA ARG A 19 -11.13 -1.51 -15.00
C ARG A 19 -10.79 -1.36 -16.47
N LYS A 20 -11.71 -0.79 -17.26
CA LYS A 20 -11.52 -0.59 -18.71
C LYS A 20 -11.06 -1.84 -19.46
N LYS A 21 -11.53 -3.03 -19.07
CA LYS A 21 -11.18 -4.36 -19.62
C LYS A 21 -9.80 -4.89 -19.23
N VAL A 22 -9.09 -4.24 -18.31
CA VAL A 22 -7.87 -4.76 -17.68
C VAL A 22 -8.22 -5.23 -16.28
N LYS A 23 -7.70 -6.40 -15.88
CA LYS A 23 -7.87 -6.91 -14.51
C LYS A 23 -6.97 -6.10 -13.58
N SER A 24 -7.54 -5.07 -12.93
CA SER A 24 -6.77 -4.23 -12.02
C SER A 24 -6.39 -4.92 -10.73
N ILE A 25 -7.21 -5.88 -10.28
CA ILE A 25 -6.90 -6.72 -9.12
C ILE A 25 -7.50 -8.11 -9.34
N SER A 26 -6.75 -9.12 -9.02
CA SER A 26 -7.25 -10.49 -8.91
C SER A 26 -6.72 -11.14 -7.64
N ALA A 27 -7.54 -11.94 -7.00
CA ALA A 27 -7.20 -12.67 -5.78
C ALA A 27 -7.70 -14.11 -5.89
N LEU A 28 -6.80 -15.05 -5.61
CA LEU A 28 -7.09 -16.47 -5.67
C LEU A 28 -6.52 -17.17 -4.43
N GLY A 29 -7.32 -18.02 -3.79
CA GLY A 29 -6.86 -18.74 -2.61
C GLY A 29 -8.02 -19.28 -1.77
N SER A 30 -7.84 -19.26 -0.45
CA SER A 30 -8.84 -19.81 0.47
C SER A 30 -8.95 -19.06 1.79
N LEU A 31 -10.13 -19.13 2.39
CA LEU A 31 -10.42 -18.74 3.78
C LEU A 31 -10.79 -19.99 4.57
N ASP A 32 -10.17 -20.17 5.71
CA ASP A 32 -10.37 -21.32 6.59
C ASP A 32 -10.96 -20.88 7.94
N PHE A 33 -12.20 -21.24 8.18
CA PHE A 33 -12.95 -20.99 9.41
C PHE A 33 -13.09 -22.26 10.27
N THR A 34 -12.23 -23.25 10.06
CA THR A 34 -12.27 -24.53 10.81
C THR A 34 -11.76 -24.38 12.24
N GLU A 35 -11.01 -23.33 12.53
CA GLU A 35 -10.53 -23.01 13.85
C GLU A 35 -11.20 -21.75 14.42
N ALA A 36 -11.13 -21.56 15.72
CA ALA A 36 -11.66 -20.35 16.38
C ALA A 36 -11.03 -19.04 15.87
N ARG A 37 -9.84 -19.12 15.30
CA ARG A 37 -9.15 -18.01 14.65
C ARG A 37 -9.06 -18.30 13.14
N PRO A 38 -9.93 -17.69 12.33
CA PRO A 38 -9.93 -17.88 10.89
C PRO A 38 -8.58 -17.55 10.24
N LYS A 39 -8.23 -18.33 9.23
CA LYS A 39 -6.99 -18.15 8.44
C LYS A 39 -7.29 -17.76 7.00
N ILE A 40 -6.32 -17.12 6.38
CA ILE A 40 -6.31 -16.74 4.96
C ILE A 40 -5.06 -17.29 4.30
N ASP A 41 -5.19 -17.75 3.06
CA ASP A 41 -4.08 -18.04 2.14
C ASP A 41 -4.53 -17.62 0.74
N VAL A 42 -4.17 -16.42 0.35
CA VAL A 42 -4.62 -15.78 -0.89
C VAL A 42 -3.44 -15.16 -1.61
N ALA A 43 -3.30 -15.50 -2.89
CA ALA A 43 -2.41 -14.80 -3.82
C ALA A 43 -3.18 -13.65 -4.47
N VAL A 44 -2.57 -12.47 -4.47
CA VAL A 44 -3.10 -11.25 -5.06
C VAL A 44 -2.19 -10.80 -6.19
N ASN A 45 -2.79 -10.47 -7.32
CA ASN A 45 -2.12 -9.81 -8.44
C ASN A 45 -2.75 -8.45 -8.66
N LEU A 46 -1.92 -7.42 -8.73
CA LEU A 46 -2.27 -6.07 -9.14
C LEU A 46 -1.75 -5.80 -10.55
N GLU A 47 -2.58 -5.24 -11.39
CA GLU A 47 -2.25 -4.82 -12.75
C GLU A 47 -2.79 -3.42 -12.99
N GLU A 48 -1.88 -2.44 -13.07
CA GLU A 48 -2.21 -1.01 -13.19
C GLU A 48 -3.25 -0.53 -12.16
N PHE A 49 -3.16 -1.03 -10.93
CA PHE A 49 -4.09 -0.65 -9.86
C PHE A 49 -3.88 0.81 -9.45
N GLN A 50 -4.95 1.59 -9.41
CA GLN A 50 -4.89 3.02 -9.07
C GLN A 50 -4.69 3.22 -7.58
N LEU A 51 -3.61 3.90 -7.20
CA LEU A 51 -3.25 4.16 -5.81
C LEU A 51 -4.19 5.16 -5.10
N ASP A 52 -4.93 5.97 -5.84
CA ASP A 52 -5.91 6.91 -5.31
C ASP A 52 -7.03 6.22 -4.49
N ALA A 53 -7.26 4.93 -4.73
CA ALA A 53 -8.16 4.11 -3.93
C ALA A 53 -7.76 4.02 -2.44
N PHE A 54 -6.48 4.25 -2.13
CA PHE A 54 -5.96 4.27 -0.75
C PHE A 54 -6.06 5.64 -0.08
N SER A 55 -6.46 6.69 -0.79
CA SER A 55 -6.59 8.05 -0.24
C SER A 55 -7.42 8.13 1.04
N PRO A 56 -8.55 7.41 1.20
CA PRO A 56 -9.33 7.45 2.43
C PRO A 56 -8.59 6.90 3.67
N LEU A 57 -7.56 6.07 3.48
CA LEU A 57 -6.81 5.45 4.58
C LEU A 57 -5.78 6.38 5.21
N GLY A 58 -5.39 7.43 4.50
CA GLY A 58 -4.32 8.34 4.89
C GLY A 58 -4.73 9.79 5.18
N GLU A 59 -6.01 10.13 5.16
CA GLU A 59 -6.54 11.51 5.08
C GLU A 59 -5.91 12.54 6.04
N ASN A 60 -5.46 12.12 7.22
CA ASN A 60 -4.84 13.03 8.20
C ASN A 60 -3.32 13.15 8.05
N VAL A 61 -2.67 12.21 7.39
CA VAL A 61 -1.20 12.13 7.27
C VAL A 61 -0.77 12.27 5.83
N LEU A 62 -1.48 11.60 4.91
CA LEU A 62 -1.20 11.58 3.48
C LEU A 62 -2.42 12.03 2.70
N SER A 63 -2.20 12.79 1.65
CA SER A 63 -3.24 13.18 0.70
C SER A 63 -2.71 13.17 -0.73
N LYS A 64 -3.58 13.36 -1.70
CA LYS A 64 -3.25 13.33 -3.13
C LYS A 64 -2.40 12.11 -3.53
N ILE A 65 -2.68 10.96 -2.92
CA ILE A 65 -2.04 9.70 -3.32
C ILE A 65 -2.40 9.46 -4.79
N ARG A 66 -1.38 9.27 -5.63
CA ARG A 66 -1.51 9.13 -7.08
C ARG A 66 -0.57 8.09 -7.63
N GLY A 67 -0.81 7.67 -8.87
CA GLY A 67 -0.03 6.66 -9.57
C GLY A 67 -0.74 5.32 -9.64
N ILE A 68 -0.02 4.35 -10.14
CA ILE A 68 -0.48 2.96 -10.31
C ILE A 68 0.49 1.99 -9.65
N ALA A 69 -0.05 0.86 -9.21
CA ALA A 69 0.72 -0.25 -8.65
C ALA A 69 0.50 -1.50 -9.47
N SER A 70 1.59 -2.20 -9.78
CA SER A 70 1.58 -3.53 -10.40
C SER A 70 2.49 -4.47 -9.62
N GLY A 71 2.11 -5.72 -9.50
CA GLY A 71 2.91 -6.73 -8.81
C GLY A 71 2.08 -7.85 -8.22
N ASN A 72 2.75 -8.76 -7.53
CA ASN A 72 2.15 -9.93 -6.94
C ASN A 72 2.56 -10.04 -5.48
N PHE A 73 1.62 -10.42 -4.64
CA PHE A 73 1.88 -10.74 -3.25
C PHE A 73 0.92 -11.78 -2.71
N THR A 74 1.29 -12.37 -1.61
CA THR A 74 0.43 -13.31 -0.86
C THR A 74 0.00 -12.70 0.47
N LEU A 75 -1.19 -13.09 0.91
CA LEU A 75 -1.72 -12.83 2.25
C LEU A 75 -1.88 -14.18 2.95
N LYS A 76 -1.14 -14.42 4.02
CA LYS A 76 -1.15 -15.71 4.74
C LYS A 76 -1.27 -15.53 6.24
N GLY A 77 -1.81 -16.55 6.90
CA GLY A 77 -1.90 -16.58 8.34
C GLY A 77 -3.29 -16.26 8.87
N PHE A 78 -3.39 -15.49 9.95
CA PHE A 78 -4.69 -15.18 10.54
C PHE A 78 -5.41 -14.08 9.75
N LEU A 79 -6.69 -14.30 9.45
CA LEU A 79 -7.51 -13.38 8.63
C LEU A 79 -7.52 -11.93 9.16
N ARG A 80 -7.47 -11.74 10.47
CA ARG A 80 -7.45 -10.39 11.06
C ARG A 80 -6.09 -9.70 10.99
N ASN A 81 -5.03 -10.48 10.83
CA ASN A 81 -3.67 -9.98 10.79
C ASN A 81 -2.82 -10.88 9.88
N PRO A 82 -3.08 -10.85 8.57
CA PRO A 82 -2.32 -11.66 7.64
C PRO A 82 -0.92 -11.10 7.43
N ASP A 83 0.04 -12.00 7.26
CA ASP A 83 1.35 -11.65 6.78
C ASP A 83 1.31 -11.46 5.26
N MET A 84 1.95 -10.42 4.79
CA MET A 84 2.14 -10.11 3.37
C MET A 84 3.52 -10.60 2.93
N ASP A 85 3.63 -11.08 1.70
CA ASP A 85 4.92 -11.42 1.09
C ASP A 85 4.86 -11.21 -0.41
N GLY A 86 5.74 -10.36 -0.94
CA GLY A 86 5.81 -10.02 -2.36
C GLY A 86 6.39 -8.65 -2.64
N ASP A 87 6.26 -8.23 -3.90
CA ASP A 87 6.79 -6.94 -4.36
C ASP A 87 5.78 -6.23 -5.25
N LEU A 88 5.78 -4.90 -5.14
CA LEU A 88 5.01 -3.99 -5.98
C LEU A 88 5.95 -3.01 -6.69
N VAL A 89 5.60 -2.68 -7.91
CA VAL A 89 6.19 -1.57 -8.66
C VAL A 89 5.15 -0.45 -8.74
N LEU A 90 5.54 0.74 -8.33
CA LEU A 90 4.74 1.94 -8.41
C LEU A 90 5.21 2.79 -9.59
N GLU A 91 4.28 3.23 -10.43
CA GLU A 91 4.56 4.05 -11.60
C GLU A 91 3.80 5.37 -11.50
N ASN A 92 4.46 6.48 -11.89
CA ASN A 92 3.90 7.82 -11.79
C ASN A 92 3.32 8.10 -10.40
N ALA A 93 3.95 7.56 -9.38
CA ALA A 93 3.47 7.66 -8.00
C ALA A 93 3.82 9.02 -7.39
N GLY A 94 3.04 9.39 -6.40
CA GLY A 94 3.28 10.60 -5.63
C GLY A 94 2.26 10.76 -4.52
N LEU A 95 2.57 11.66 -3.61
CA LEU A 95 1.73 11.93 -2.44
C LEU A 95 2.00 13.31 -1.85
N GLN A 96 1.06 13.79 -1.08
CA GLN A 96 1.20 15.03 -0.33
C GLN A 96 1.18 14.75 1.18
N PHE A 97 2.07 15.42 1.91
CA PHE A 97 2.00 15.54 3.37
C PHE A 97 1.33 16.87 3.75
N PRO A 98 0.03 16.88 4.09
CA PRO A 98 -0.69 18.13 4.37
C PRO A 98 -0.09 18.93 5.52
N TYR A 99 0.38 18.22 6.57
CA TYR A 99 0.99 18.85 7.73
C TYR A 99 2.28 19.61 7.41
N LEU A 100 3.10 19.06 6.51
CA LEU A 100 4.35 19.69 6.06
C LEU A 100 4.13 20.67 4.89
N ASN A 101 2.92 20.67 4.33
CA ASN A 101 2.57 21.41 3.11
C ASN A 101 3.50 21.08 1.92
N THR A 102 3.92 19.83 1.82
CA THR A 102 4.81 19.34 0.77
C THR A 102 4.12 18.32 -0.10
N ASP A 103 4.44 18.29 -1.37
CA ASP A 103 3.87 17.40 -2.38
C ASP A 103 5.02 16.83 -3.23
N TYR A 104 5.13 15.51 -3.30
CA TYR A 104 6.24 14.83 -3.96
C TYR A 104 5.76 13.90 -5.05
N ASP A 105 6.45 13.92 -6.19
CA ASP A 105 6.43 12.87 -7.18
C ASP A 105 7.60 11.90 -6.93
N PHE A 106 7.37 10.63 -7.23
CA PHE A 106 8.42 9.62 -7.28
C PHE A 106 9.01 9.64 -8.70
N ASP A 107 10.30 9.93 -8.80
CA ASP A 107 11.00 9.99 -10.09
C ASP A 107 11.31 8.58 -10.58
N GLY A 108 10.67 8.19 -11.67
CA GLY A 108 10.73 6.85 -12.22
C GLY A 108 9.82 5.85 -11.49
N ASN A 109 10.14 4.57 -11.65
CA ASN A 109 9.42 3.48 -10.99
C ASN A 109 10.00 3.24 -9.60
N ALA A 110 9.11 3.15 -8.61
CA ALA A 110 9.49 2.84 -7.23
C ALA A 110 9.15 1.38 -6.90
N SER A 111 10.07 0.68 -6.26
CA SER A 111 9.83 -0.68 -5.75
C SER A 111 9.45 -0.64 -4.28
N VAL A 112 8.39 -1.37 -3.93
CA VAL A 112 7.93 -1.55 -2.56
C VAL A 112 7.86 -3.03 -2.25
N GLY A 113 8.69 -3.49 -1.31
CA GLY A 113 8.63 -4.84 -0.78
C GLY A 113 7.52 -4.96 0.27
N LEU A 114 6.84 -6.09 0.28
CA LEU A 114 5.87 -6.48 1.29
C LEU A 114 6.45 -7.61 2.11
N ASN A 115 6.59 -7.42 3.41
CA ASN A 115 7.21 -8.40 4.30
C ASN A 115 6.51 -8.40 5.67
N GLY A 116 5.73 -9.45 5.94
CA GLY A 116 4.92 -9.56 7.15
C GLY A 116 3.91 -8.44 7.26
N GLN A 117 4.11 -7.54 8.19
CA GLN A 117 3.26 -6.38 8.46
C GLN A 117 3.90 -5.07 7.96
N SER A 118 4.88 -5.16 7.07
CA SER A 118 5.72 -4.04 6.65
C SER A 118 5.65 -3.79 5.15
N PHE A 119 5.65 -2.51 4.80
CA PHE A 119 5.94 -2.00 3.46
C PHE A 119 7.36 -1.45 3.46
N GLU A 120 8.23 -1.99 2.63
CA GLU A 120 9.64 -1.61 2.54
C GLU A 120 9.87 -0.75 1.29
N PHE A 121 10.20 0.50 1.50
CA PHE A 121 10.55 1.45 0.44
C PHE A 121 12.07 1.49 0.28
N ARG A 122 12.56 1.28 -0.94
CA ARG A 122 14.01 1.18 -1.22
C ARG A 122 14.40 2.13 -2.32
N ASN A 123 15.33 3.05 -2.00
CA ASN A 123 15.95 3.96 -2.97
C ASN A 123 14.94 4.69 -3.87
N ILE A 124 13.91 5.27 -3.30
CA ILE A 124 12.92 6.01 -4.06
C ILE A 124 13.41 7.43 -4.27
N ASN A 125 13.55 7.84 -5.52
CA ASN A 125 13.83 9.22 -5.86
C ASN A 125 12.57 10.06 -5.67
N LEU A 126 12.68 11.15 -4.91
CA LEU A 126 11.63 12.12 -4.69
C LEU A 126 11.92 13.41 -5.43
N ILE A 127 10.90 14.00 -6.00
CA ILE A 127 10.92 15.36 -6.54
C ILE A 127 9.80 16.16 -5.88
N ASP A 128 10.16 17.24 -5.22
CA ASP A 128 9.17 18.22 -4.75
C ASP A 128 8.50 18.92 -5.94
N THR A 129 7.16 18.92 -5.96
CA THR A 129 6.40 19.44 -7.11
C THR A 129 6.46 20.95 -7.25
N LYS A 130 6.78 21.69 -6.17
CA LYS A 130 6.76 23.15 -6.15
C LYS A 130 8.08 23.78 -6.59
N TYR A 131 9.20 23.30 -6.04
CA TYR A 131 10.52 23.87 -6.27
C TYR A 131 11.45 22.95 -7.04
N GLN A 132 10.99 21.75 -7.39
CA GLN A 132 11.74 20.72 -8.12
C GLN A 132 13.04 20.30 -7.41
N THR A 133 13.00 20.36 -6.09
CA THR A 133 14.09 19.86 -5.25
C THR A 133 14.01 18.35 -5.14
N THR A 134 15.16 17.68 -4.98
CA THR A 134 15.25 16.22 -5.07
C THR A 134 15.83 15.59 -3.81
N GLY A 135 15.44 14.37 -3.54
CA GLY A 135 15.98 13.56 -2.46
C GLY A 135 15.73 12.07 -2.68
N PHE A 136 16.32 11.27 -1.81
CA PHE A 136 16.10 9.83 -1.77
C PHE A 136 15.32 9.48 -0.52
N LEU A 137 14.36 8.60 -0.64
CA LEU A 137 13.61 8.05 0.45
C LEU A 137 13.83 6.54 0.53
N GLU A 138 14.14 6.07 1.71
CA GLU A 138 14.10 4.65 2.05
C GLU A 138 13.50 4.46 3.44
N GLY A 139 13.04 3.26 3.75
CA GLY A 139 12.50 2.97 5.07
C GLY A 139 11.34 2.01 5.05
N THR A 140 10.67 1.93 6.17
CA THR A 140 9.56 1.00 6.37
C THR A 140 8.35 1.70 6.95
N ILE A 141 7.18 1.30 6.47
CA ILE A 141 5.90 1.59 7.09
C ILE A 141 5.35 0.27 7.63
N THR A 142 5.11 0.20 8.91
CA THR A 142 4.56 -1.00 9.56
C THR A 142 3.15 -0.72 10.08
N HIS A 143 2.37 -1.77 10.21
CA HIS A 143 1.05 -1.70 10.82
C HIS A 143 0.78 -2.92 11.71
N GLN A 144 -0.24 -2.83 12.55
CA GLN A 144 -0.82 -3.97 13.24
C GLN A 144 -2.31 -4.05 12.88
N ASN A 145 -2.74 -5.15 12.24
CA ASN A 145 -4.12 -5.33 11.78
C ASN A 145 -4.63 -4.22 10.82
N PHE A 146 -3.76 -3.65 9.99
CA PHE A 146 -4.04 -2.45 9.17
C PHE A 146 -4.46 -1.22 10.02
N ASP A 147 -3.99 -1.17 11.23
CA ASP A 147 -4.13 -0.09 12.21
C ASP A 147 -2.78 0.13 12.89
N LEU A 148 -2.69 1.06 13.84
CA LEU A 148 -1.46 1.35 14.60
C LEU A 148 -0.23 1.49 13.69
N TRP A 149 -0.33 2.40 12.73
CA TRP A 149 0.73 2.67 11.76
C TRP A 149 1.97 3.28 12.41
N SER A 150 3.13 2.77 12.04
CA SER A 150 4.44 3.31 12.43
C SER A 150 5.30 3.53 11.21
N LEU A 151 5.96 4.67 11.14
CA LEU A 151 6.84 5.07 10.05
C LEU A 151 8.27 5.14 10.57
N ASN A 152 9.18 4.47 9.88
CA ASN A 152 10.62 4.59 10.05
C ASN A 152 11.19 4.89 8.67
N ILE A 153 11.33 6.16 8.35
CA ILE A 153 11.69 6.65 7.03
C ILE A 153 12.92 7.52 7.13
N ASP A 154 13.93 7.20 6.35
CA ASP A 154 15.13 7.99 6.15
C ASP A 154 15.03 8.76 4.83
N VAL A 155 15.37 10.02 4.86
CA VAL A 155 15.44 10.87 3.68
C VAL A 155 16.84 11.44 3.56
N ASP A 156 17.55 11.08 2.51
CA ASP A 156 18.86 11.63 2.18
C ASP A 156 18.74 12.63 1.03
N THR A 157 19.21 13.84 1.28
CA THR A 157 19.06 14.90 0.30
C THR A 157 20.04 16.05 0.48
N PRO A 158 20.62 16.56 -0.61
CA PRO A 158 21.33 17.85 -0.58
C PRO A 158 20.36 19.05 -0.51
N ASN A 159 19.11 18.94 -1.00
CA ASN A 159 18.22 20.09 -1.11
C ASN A 159 16.73 19.74 -1.32
N LEU A 160 16.18 18.73 -0.65
CA LEU A 160 14.73 18.46 -0.73
C LEU A 160 13.94 19.44 0.15
N LEU A 161 12.83 19.95 -0.34
CA LEU A 161 11.87 20.69 0.46
C LEU A 161 11.19 19.75 1.47
N ILE A 162 11.44 19.95 2.77
CA ILE A 162 10.85 19.11 3.84
C ILE A 162 9.66 19.80 4.49
N LEU A 163 9.66 21.13 4.53
CA LEU A 163 8.59 21.92 5.14
C LEU A 163 8.38 23.21 4.33
N ASP A 164 7.15 23.45 3.91
CA ASP A 164 6.72 24.68 3.27
C ASP A 164 5.78 25.45 4.21
N THR A 165 6.34 26.40 4.96
CA THR A 165 5.54 27.24 5.84
C THR A 165 4.68 28.19 5.03
N LYS A 166 3.35 28.15 5.24
CA LYS A 166 2.47 29.20 4.70
C LYS A 166 2.84 30.51 5.35
N ASN A 167 3.28 31.49 4.56
CA ASN A 167 3.35 32.86 5.05
C ASN A 167 1.92 33.29 5.41
N THR A 168 1.61 33.39 6.68
CA THR A 168 0.44 34.10 7.18
C THR A 168 0.78 35.58 7.10
N GLU A 169 0.41 36.24 5.97
CA GLU A 169 0.25 37.70 5.95
C GLU A 169 -1.01 38.09 6.70
#